data_a626e4c2996c1029582d88c0323259b4
#
_entry.id   a626e4c2996c1029582d88c0323259b4
#
_cell.length_a   1.000
_cell.length_b   1.000
_cell.length_c   1.000
_cell.angle_alpha   90.00
_cell.angle_beta   90.00
_cell.angle_gamma   90.00
#
_symmetry.space_group_name_H-M   'P 1'
#
loop_
_entity.id
_entity.type
_entity.pdbx_description
1 polymer ?
#
loop_
_entity_poly.entity_id
_entity_poly.type
_entity_poly.pdbx_seq_one_letter_code
_entity_poly.pdbx_strand_id
1 'polypeptide(L)'
;PLYGLGLSETRLNPFLRDKPRDSYILSSKVGRLIEYCAAEHRAGIGKWFEVPQRRENFDYTYDGVMRSFEHSFSRLGVNQIDILYVHDLCAFSHGSKTASDMRVEEFFGGRGYDAMISLRDQKVIKAIGGGVNEWEVCQTLAERGDFDLFLLAGRYTLLEQKALDSFLPLCEARGIGIITGGPYNSGILATGAKSGSFYNYDPAPQDIIDRVNAIENVCKSHGVRLIDAAFQFPLLHPAHVSVIPGGQGVAEMMGNLRAAQADIPKALWADLKAAGLMHVEAPV
;
A
#
# COMPACT_ATOMS: atom_id res chain seq x y z
N PRO A 1 -3.49 -0.69 -11.88
CA PRO A 1 -3.63 -1.49 -13.13
C PRO A 1 -3.37 -2.97 -12.92
N LEU A 2 -2.40 -3.36 -12.03
CA LEU A 2 -2.02 -4.76 -11.83
C LEU A 2 -3.19 -5.66 -11.39
N TYR A 3 -4.02 -5.19 -10.46
CA TYR A 3 -5.03 -6.02 -9.79
C TYR A 3 -6.08 -6.58 -10.75
N GLY A 4 -6.10 -7.90 -10.86
CA GLY A 4 -6.91 -8.61 -11.83
C GLY A 4 -6.55 -8.27 -13.28
N LEU A 5 -5.28 -7.90 -13.56
CA LEU A 5 -4.78 -7.51 -14.89
C LEU A 5 -5.64 -6.42 -15.57
N GLY A 6 -5.92 -5.37 -14.81
CA GLY A 6 -6.75 -4.23 -15.20
C GLY A 6 -8.25 -4.39 -14.91
N LEU A 7 -8.69 -5.57 -14.46
CA LEU A 7 -10.12 -5.82 -14.19
C LEU A 7 -10.64 -4.98 -13.01
N SER A 8 -9.81 -4.74 -11.98
CA SER A 8 -10.18 -3.89 -10.84
C SER A 8 -10.58 -2.49 -11.29
N GLU A 9 -9.76 -1.84 -12.12
CA GLU A 9 -10.08 -0.51 -12.67
C GLU A 9 -11.34 -0.54 -13.54
N THR A 10 -11.49 -1.56 -14.39
CA THR A 10 -12.68 -1.72 -15.24
C THR A 10 -13.95 -1.91 -14.40
N ARG A 11 -13.88 -2.65 -13.29
CA ARG A 11 -15.03 -2.86 -12.38
C ARG A 11 -15.38 -1.61 -11.56
N LEU A 12 -14.41 -0.74 -11.28
CA LEU A 12 -14.68 0.54 -10.62
C LEU A 12 -15.41 1.55 -11.52
N ASN A 13 -15.17 1.48 -12.84
CA ASN A 13 -15.74 2.42 -13.81
C ASN A 13 -17.25 2.68 -13.63
N PRO A 14 -18.15 1.67 -13.63
CA PRO A 14 -19.60 1.93 -13.51
C PRO A 14 -19.96 2.60 -12.18
N PHE A 15 -19.25 2.33 -11.08
CA PHE A 15 -19.50 2.98 -9.80
C PHE A 15 -19.03 4.42 -9.76
N LEU A 16 -17.88 4.71 -10.35
CA LEU A 16 -17.29 6.05 -10.34
C LEU A 16 -18.05 7.01 -11.25
N ARG A 17 -18.56 6.52 -12.40
CA ARG A 17 -19.28 7.33 -13.38
C ARG A 17 -20.54 7.99 -12.80
N ASP A 18 -21.22 7.32 -11.86
CA ASP A 18 -22.47 7.77 -11.27
C ASP A 18 -22.26 8.62 -10.01
N LYS A 19 -21.00 8.90 -9.64
CA LYS A 19 -20.66 9.72 -8.45
C LYS A 19 -20.16 11.09 -8.87
N PRO A 20 -20.52 12.16 -8.13
CA PRO A 20 -19.88 13.45 -8.32
C PRO A 20 -18.37 13.32 -8.19
N ARG A 21 -17.60 13.85 -9.16
CA ARG A 21 -16.15 13.65 -9.22
C ARG A 21 -15.41 14.19 -7.99
N ASP A 22 -15.91 15.22 -7.38
CA ASP A 22 -15.38 15.88 -6.17
C ASP A 22 -15.73 15.16 -4.85
N SER A 23 -16.60 14.13 -4.92
CA SER A 23 -17.01 13.36 -3.73
C SER A 23 -16.03 12.28 -3.31
N TYR A 24 -14.96 12.03 -4.07
CA TYR A 24 -13.96 11.00 -3.78
C TYR A 24 -12.57 11.38 -4.30
N ILE A 25 -11.54 10.82 -3.66
CA ILE A 25 -10.16 10.87 -4.14
C ILE A 25 -9.84 9.56 -4.83
N LEU A 26 -9.38 9.64 -6.08
CA LEU A 26 -9.03 8.48 -6.88
C LEU A 26 -7.52 8.40 -7.07
N SER A 27 -6.96 7.25 -6.73
CA SER A 27 -5.56 6.95 -7.00
C SER A 27 -5.39 5.76 -7.94
N SER A 28 -4.37 5.79 -8.77
CA SER A 28 -3.91 4.64 -9.55
C SER A 28 -2.38 4.58 -9.56
N LYS A 29 -1.84 3.65 -10.33
CA LYS A 29 -0.41 3.33 -10.32
C LYS A 29 0.14 3.25 -11.75
N VAL A 30 1.44 3.51 -11.93
CA VAL A 30 2.17 3.44 -13.21
C VAL A 30 3.44 2.60 -13.11
N GLY A 31 4.03 2.27 -14.24
CA GLY A 31 5.28 1.48 -14.32
C GLY A 31 5.06 -0.02 -14.50
N ARG A 32 3.81 -0.52 -14.33
CA ARG A 32 3.40 -1.89 -14.66
C ARG A 32 2.33 -1.82 -15.75
N LEU A 33 2.74 -1.89 -17.00
CA LEU A 33 1.87 -1.94 -18.16
C LEU A 33 1.10 -3.26 -18.19
N ILE A 34 -0.16 -3.20 -18.53
CA ILE A 34 -1.02 -4.39 -18.69
C ILE A 34 -1.35 -4.53 -20.17
N GLU A 35 -0.81 -5.56 -20.81
CA GLU A 35 -0.85 -5.79 -22.23
C GLU A 35 -1.57 -7.11 -22.57
N TYR A 36 -2.24 -7.17 -23.72
CA TYR A 36 -2.75 -8.43 -24.25
C TYR A 36 -1.61 -9.36 -24.62
N CYS A 37 -1.82 -10.66 -24.44
CA CYS A 37 -0.82 -11.67 -24.77
C CYS A 37 -1.51 -12.98 -25.24
N ALA A 38 -0.73 -13.91 -25.77
CA ALA A 38 -1.17 -15.26 -26.01
C ALA A 38 -1.49 -15.99 -24.70
N ALA A 39 -2.35 -17.00 -24.72
CA ALA A 39 -2.86 -17.68 -23.52
C ALA A 39 -1.73 -18.24 -22.64
N GLU A 40 -0.70 -18.78 -23.24
CA GLU A 40 0.47 -19.35 -22.59
C GLU A 40 1.35 -18.30 -21.88
N HIS A 41 1.21 -17.03 -22.22
CA HIS A 41 1.97 -15.92 -21.64
C HIS A 41 1.17 -15.11 -20.61
N ARG A 42 -0.05 -15.54 -20.29
CA ARG A 42 -0.90 -14.83 -19.33
C ARG A 42 -0.28 -14.82 -17.93
N ALA A 43 -0.17 -13.64 -17.32
CA ALA A 43 0.24 -13.50 -15.93
C ALA A 43 -0.89 -13.80 -14.93
N GLY A 44 -0.54 -13.95 -13.66
CA GLY A 44 -1.50 -14.11 -12.55
C GLY A 44 -2.26 -15.44 -12.53
N ILE A 45 -1.78 -16.48 -13.23
CA ILE A 45 -2.38 -17.83 -13.17
C ILE A 45 -2.34 -18.34 -11.73
N GLY A 46 -3.52 -18.76 -11.22
CA GLY A 46 -3.67 -19.21 -9.83
C GLY A 46 -3.75 -18.08 -8.79
N LYS A 47 -3.47 -16.84 -9.16
CA LYS A 47 -3.55 -15.67 -8.28
C LYS A 47 -4.88 -14.93 -8.43
N TRP A 48 -5.40 -14.83 -9.66
CA TRP A 48 -6.68 -14.18 -9.95
C TRP A 48 -7.55 -15.07 -10.83
N PHE A 49 -8.86 -14.99 -10.62
CA PHE A 49 -9.86 -15.76 -11.37
C PHE A 49 -10.58 -14.84 -12.38
N GLU A 50 -11.01 -15.43 -13.49
CA GLU A 50 -11.81 -14.75 -14.53
C GLU A 50 -11.21 -13.43 -15.04
N VAL A 51 -9.90 -13.34 -15.07
CA VAL A 51 -9.18 -12.15 -15.53
C VAL A 51 -8.93 -12.20 -17.03
N PRO A 52 -8.81 -11.04 -17.69
CA PRO A 52 -8.48 -10.97 -19.10
C PRO A 52 -7.16 -11.67 -19.44
N GLN A 53 -7.04 -12.13 -20.69
CA GLN A 53 -5.80 -12.72 -21.20
C GLN A 53 -4.77 -11.63 -21.44
N ARG A 54 -4.04 -11.29 -20.38
CA ARG A 54 -3.07 -10.20 -20.32
C ARG A 54 -1.85 -10.60 -19.51
N ARG A 55 -0.77 -9.90 -19.71
CA ARG A 55 0.44 -9.95 -18.88
C ARG A 55 0.82 -8.56 -18.42
N GLU A 56 1.62 -8.51 -17.38
CA GLU A 56 2.30 -7.29 -16.97
C GLU A 56 3.65 -7.17 -17.68
N ASN A 57 4.04 -5.94 -17.95
CA ASN A 57 5.37 -5.57 -18.43
C ASN A 57 5.85 -4.34 -17.65
N PHE A 58 7.06 -4.41 -17.09
CA PHE A 58 7.64 -3.28 -16.35
C PHE A 58 8.27 -2.28 -17.33
N ASP A 59 7.83 -1.03 -17.25
CA ASP A 59 8.39 0.08 -18.01
C ASP A 59 8.24 1.36 -17.17
N TYR A 60 9.33 1.77 -16.55
CA TYR A 60 9.40 2.95 -15.69
C TYR A 60 9.95 4.19 -16.42
N THR A 61 10.13 4.12 -17.74
CA THR A 61 10.51 5.27 -18.56
C THR A 61 9.40 6.30 -18.67
N TYR A 62 9.71 7.47 -19.22
CA TYR A 62 8.72 8.52 -19.50
C TYR A 62 7.52 7.98 -20.29
N ASP A 63 7.79 7.30 -21.40
CA ASP A 63 6.74 6.74 -22.27
C ASP A 63 5.97 5.61 -21.59
N GLY A 64 6.65 4.78 -20.78
CA GLY A 64 6.02 3.71 -19.99
C GLY A 64 5.06 4.25 -18.95
N VAL A 65 5.46 5.30 -18.23
CA VAL A 65 4.62 5.99 -17.26
C VAL A 65 3.39 6.61 -17.94
N MET A 66 3.58 7.35 -19.04
CA MET A 66 2.49 7.98 -19.79
C MET A 66 1.50 6.95 -20.34
N ARG A 67 1.98 5.89 -20.98
CA ARG A 67 1.12 4.80 -21.48
C ARG A 67 0.36 4.11 -20.35
N SER A 68 1.01 3.86 -19.22
CA SER A 68 0.35 3.26 -18.05
C SER A 68 -0.76 4.15 -17.51
N PHE A 69 -0.52 5.47 -17.44
CA PHE A 69 -1.51 6.46 -17.04
C PHE A 69 -2.72 6.47 -18.00
N GLU A 70 -2.49 6.58 -19.30
CA GLU A 70 -3.53 6.61 -20.34
C GLU A 70 -4.39 5.32 -20.32
N HIS A 71 -3.75 4.17 -20.18
CA HIS A 71 -4.44 2.88 -20.06
C HIS A 71 -5.32 2.80 -18.81
N SER A 72 -4.85 3.31 -17.67
CA SER A 72 -5.64 3.36 -16.43
C SER A 72 -6.80 4.33 -16.55
N PHE A 73 -6.56 5.49 -17.13
CA PHE A 73 -7.57 6.50 -17.41
C PHE A 73 -8.71 5.93 -18.27
N SER A 74 -8.35 5.21 -19.35
CA SER A 74 -9.31 4.54 -20.22
C SER A 74 -10.12 3.44 -19.49
N ARG A 75 -9.47 2.61 -18.65
CA ARG A 75 -10.18 1.55 -17.92
C ARG A 75 -11.11 2.08 -16.83
N LEU A 76 -10.68 3.12 -16.13
CA LEU A 76 -11.48 3.77 -15.09
C LEU A 76 -12.65 4.59 -15.66
N GLY A 77 -12.54 5.09 -16.90
CA GLY A 77 -13.59 5.86 -17.55
C GLY A 77 -13.94 7.16 -16.85
N VAL A 78 -12.97 7.76 -16.17
CA VAL A 78 -13.09 9.03 -15.43
C VAL A 78 -12.44 10.16 -16.20
N ASN A 79 -12.71 11.40 -15.80
CA ASN A 79 -12.09 12.61 -16.37
C ASN A 79 -10.88 13.11 -15.57
N GLN A 80 -10.57 12.50 -14.43
CA GLN A 80 -9.45 12.86 -13.57
C GLN A 80 -9.02 11.70 -12.67
N ILE A 81 -7.71 11.52 -12.47
CA ILE A 81 -7.10 10.73 -11.40
C ILE A 81 -6.42 11.75 -10.47
N ASP A 82 -6.60 11.63 -9.14
CA ASP A 82 -6.04 12.63 -8.21
C ASP A 82 -4.59 12.30 -7.84
N ILE A 83 -4.30 11.03 -7.57
CA ILE A 83 -2.99 10.59 -7.08
C ILE A 83 -2.43 9.51 -8.00
N LEU A 84 -1.16 9.65 -8.36
CA LEU A 84 -0.46 8.68 -9.19
C LEU A 84 0.77 8.13 -8.44
N TYR A 85 0.85 6.81 -8.29
CA TYR A 85 1.99 6.15 -7.66
C TYR A 85 2.85 5.43 -8.69
N VAL A 86 4.18 5.57 -8.62
CA VAL A 86 5.07 4.60 -9.26
C VAL A 86 4.99 3.28 -8.48
N HIS A 87 4.77 2.16 -9.21
CA HIS A 87 4.38 0.88 -8.60
C HIS A 87 5.55 -0.09 -8.49
N ASP A 88 5.76 -0.60 -7.27
CA ASP A 88 6.62 -1.76 -7.00
C ASP A 88 8.06 -1.67 -7.56
N LEU A 89 8.76 -0.59 -7.25
CA LEU A 89 10.21 -0.48 -7.50
C LEU A 89 11.07 -1.30 -6.52
N CYS A 90 10.45 -2.03 -5.59
CA CYS A 90 11.10 -2.68 -4.45
C CYS A 90 11.69 -4.05 -4.77
N ALA A 91 12.64 -4.51 -3.93
CA ALA A 91 13.28 -5.82 -4.05
C ALA A 91 12.28 -6.96 -3.94
N PHE A 92 11.24 -6.81 -3.13
CA PHE A 92 10.14 -7.76 -3.02
C PHE A 92 9.50 -8.11 -4.38
N SER A 93 9.35 -7.12 -5.25
CA SER A 93 8.74 -7.32 -6.58
C SER A 93 9.75 -7.76 -7.65
N HIS A 94 11.03 -7.43 -7.49
CA HIS A 94 12.08 -7.69 -8.49
C HIS A 94 13.10 -8.75 -8.05
N GLY A 95 12.92 -9.36 -6.87
CA GLY A 95 13.70 -10.50 -6.40
C GLY A 95 15.04 -10.17 -5.75
N SER A 96 15.56 -8.94 -5.91
CA SER A 96 16.81 -8.51 -5.25
C SER A 96 16.90 -6.99 -5.12
N LYS A 97 17.74 -6.53 -4.19
CA LYS A 97 18.06 -5.11 -4.05
C LYS A 97 18.69 -4.54 -5.33
N THR A 98 19.62 -5.27 -5.95
CA THR A 98 20.25 -4.85 -7.21
C THR A 98 19.23 -4.63 -8.32
N ALA A 99 18.27 -5.55 -8.47
CA ALA A 99 17.19 -5.39 -9.44
C ALA A 99 16.26 -4.22 -9.11
N SER A 100 15.96 -4.00 -7.84
CA SER A 100 15.23 -2.82 -7.35
C SER A 100 15.98 -1.53 -7.71
N ASP A 101 17.28 -1.46 -7.39
CA ASP A 101 18.12 -0.29 -7.70
C ASP A 101 18.14 0.02 -9.21
N MET A 102 18.21 -1.02 -10.06
CA MET A 102 18.11 -0.85 -11.52
C MET A 102 16.77 -0.25 -11.94
N ARG A 103 15.65 -0.63 -11.30
CA ARG A 103 14.33 -0.06 -11.59
C ARG A 103 14.20 1.38 -11.10
N VAL A 104 14.79 1.71 -9.96
CA VAL A 104 14.89 3.09 -9.48
C VAL A 104 15.69 3.94 -10.46
N GLU A 105 16.83 3.44 -10.97
CA GLU A 105 17.62 4.15 -11.99
C GLU A 105 16.87 4.27 -13.32
N GLU A 106 16.15 3.25 -13.77
CA GLU A 106 15.27 3.33 -14.94
C GLU A 106 14.21 4.43 -14.77
N PHE A 107 13.60 4.53 -13.59
CA PHE A 107 12.56 5.52 -13.31
C PHE A 107 13.10 6.97 -13.35
N PHE A 108 14.24 7.23 -12.75
CA PHE A 108 14.84 8.58 -12.79
C PHE A 108 15.58 8.84 -14.11
N GLY A 109 16.49 7.96 -14.51
CA GLY A 109 17.31 8.11 -15.74
C GLY A 109 16.50 7.98 -17.02
N GLY A 110 15.47 7.13 -17.02
CA GLY A 110 14.50 7.00 -18.12
C GLY A 110 13.40 8.05 -18.10
N ARG A 111 13.48 9.04 -17.22
CA ARG A 111 12.59 10.20 -17.09
C ARG A 111 11.14 9.88 -16.73
N GLY A 112 10.87 8.72 -16.13
CA GLY A 112 9.52 8.39 -15.62
C GLY A 112 9.10 9.32 -14.50
N TYR A 113 10.03 9.76 -13.65
CA TYR A 113 9.81 10.78 -12.66
C TYR A 113 9.37 12.12 -13.29
N ASP A 114 10.05 12.55 -14.37
CA ASP A 114 9.69 13.77 -15.10
C ASP A 114 8.27 13.69 -15.69
N ALA A 115 7.85 12.51 -16.14
CA ALA A 115 6.47 12.30 -16.62
C ALA A 115 5.43 12.54 -15.50
N MET A 116 5.68 12.01 -14.31
CA MET A 116 4.79 12.22 -13.14
C MET A 116 4.78 13.70 -12.71
N ILE A 117 5.94 14.35 -12.65
CA ILE A 117 6.04 15.80 -12.36
C ILE A 117 5.27 16.60 -13.41
N SER A 118 5.45 16.30 -14.69
CA SER A 118 4.76 17.01 -15.78
C SER A 118 3.24 16.91 -15.66
N LEU A 119 2.71 15.72 -15.31
CA LEU A 119 1.27 15.52 -15.08
C LEU A 119 0.77 16.34 -13.87
N ARG A 120 1.55 16.46 -12.79
CA ARG A 120 1.24 17.25 -11.61
C ARG A 120 1.27 18.75 -11.92
N ASP A 121 2.31 19.24 -12.59
CA ASP A 121 2.48 20.65 -12.92
C ASP A 121 1.40 21.15 -13.87
N GLN A 122 0.98 20.29 -14.82
CA GLN A 122 -0.15 20.56 -15.72
C GLN A 122 -1.52 20.40 -15.03
N LYS A 123 -1.55 20.02 -13.74
CA LYS A 123 -2.78 19.79 -12.95
C LYS A 123 -3.69 18.68 -13.51
N VAL A 124 -3.12 17.76 -14.29
CA VAL A 124 -3.80 16.55 -14.75
C VAL A 124 -4.02 15.59 -13.58
N ILE A 125 -3.06 15.56 -12.66
CA ILE A 125 -3.15 14.92 -11.35
C ILE A 125 -2.84 15.93 -10.25
N LYS A 126 -3.16 15.61 -9.00
CA LYS A 126 -2.93 16.50 -7.84
C LYS A 126 -1.67 16.15 -7.07
N ALA A 127 -1.31 14.86 -7.02
CA ALA A 127 -0.20 14.38 -6.21
C ALA A 127 0.48 13.16 -6.84
N ILE A 128 1.77 13.01 -6.54
CA ILE A 128 2.60 11.89 -6.96
C ILE A 128 3.19 11.15 -5.76
N GLY A 129 3.42 9.84 -5.92
CA GLY A 129 3.97 9.00 -4.87
C GLY A 129 4.61 7.72 -5.36
N GLY A 130 5.05 6.90 -4.40
CA GLY A 130 5.43 5.50 -4.63
C GLY A 130 4.45 4.56 -3.93
N GLY A 131 4.08 3.46 -4.60
CA GLY A 131 3.21 2.41 -4.02
C GLY A 131 3.97 1.08 -3.97
N VAL A 132 4.48 0.70 -2.79
CA VAL A 132 5.47 -0.37 -2.64
C VAL A 132 5.31 -1.17 -1.34
N ASN A 133 6.01 -2.31 -1.25
CA ASN A 133 6.04 -3.19 -0.08
C ASN A 133 7.29 -3.03 0.80
N GLU A 134 8.14 -2.03 0.57
CA GLU A 134 9.38 -1.80 1.31
C GLU A 134 9.58 -0.30 1.56
N TRP A 135 9.87 0.07 2.81
CA TRP A 135 10.05 1.47 3.17
C TRP A 135 11.42 2.03 2.71
N GLU A 136 12.42 1.18 2.53
CA GLU A 136 13.77 1.56 2.10
C GLU A 136 13.76 2.19 0.70
N VAL A 137 12.99 1.63 -0.22
CA VAL A 137 12.83 2.22 -1.55
C VAL A 137 12.01 3.52 -1.49
N CYS A 138 11.01 3.62 -0.61
CA CYS A 138 10.30 4.88 -0.38
C CYS A 138 11.26 5.97 0.09
N GLN A 139 12.17 5.65 1.01
CA GLN A 139 13.19 6.60 1.48
C GLN A 139 14.09 7.04 0.33
N THR A 140 14.61 6.10 -0.48
CA THR A 140 15.41 6.41 -1.68
C THR A 140 14.68 7.34 -2.64
N LEU A 141 13.39 7.09 -2.88
CA LEU A 141 12.57 7.96 -3.72
C LEU A 141 12.40 9.34 -3.11
N ALA A 142 12.07 9.41 -1.80
CA ALA A 142 11.92 10.67 -1.09
C ALA A 142 13.20 11.51 -1.12
N GLU A 143 14.37 10.90 -0.94
CA GLU A 143 15.66 11.59 -0.98
C GLU A 143 16.00 12.15 -2.38
N ARG A 144 15.53 11.51 -3.46
CA ARG A 144 15.86 11.85 -4.85
C ARG A 144 14.83 12.72 -5.55
N GLY A 145 13.58 12.78 -5.03
CA GLY A 145 12.49 13.48 -5.69
C GLY A 145 11.57 14.22 -4.72
N ASP A 146 10.72 15.07 -5.29
CA ASP A 146 9.69 15.83 -4.60
C ASP A 146 8.37 15.08 -4.68
N PHE A 147 8.17 14.12 -3.77
CA PHE A 147 6.97 13.30 -3.66
C PHE A 147 6.03 13.86 -2.61
N ASP A 148 4.72 13.79 -2.88
CA ASP A 148 3.67 14.28 -1.98
C ASP A 148 3.28 13.24 -0.94
N LEU A 149 3.30 11.94 -1.32
CA LEU A 149 2.89 10.86 -0.41
C LEU A 149 3.41 9.49 -0.87
N PHE A 150 3.37 8.50 0.05
CA PHE A 150 3.65 7.11 -0.27
C PHE A 150 2.51 6.19 0.17
N LEU A 151 2.21 5.17 -0.64
CA LEU A 151 1.37 4.03 -0.27
C LEU A 151 2.29 2.88 0.13
N LEU A 152 2.51 2.74 1.44
CA LEU A 152 3.39 1.74 2.03
C LEU A 152 2.59 0.54 2.54
N ALA A 153 2.81 -0.63 1.95
CA ALA A 153 2.05 -1.82 2.26
C ALA A 153 2.72 -2.67 3.35
N GLY A 154 2.05 -2.79 4.52
CA GLY A 154 2.42 -3.72 5.58
C GLY A 154 3.76 -3.46 6.28
N ARG A 155 4.33 -2.24 6.18
CA ARG A 155 5.64 -1.90 6.77
C ARG A 155 5.59 -0.82 7.84
N TYR A 156 4.39 -0.36 8.20
CA TYR A 156 4.13 0.34 9.46
C TYR A 156 2.80 -0.15 10.02
N THR A 157 2.87 -1.13 10.89
CA THR A 157 1.76 -1.86 11.49
C THR A 157 2.13 -2.26 12.92
N LEU A 158 1.22 -2.90 13.66
CA LEU A 158 1.56 -3.46 14.98
C LEU A 158 2.72 -4.49 14.94
N LEU A 159 2.98 -5.13 13.80
CA LEU A 159 4.10 -6.07 13.64
C LEU A 159 5.37 -5.43 13.08
N GLU A 160 5.22 -4.44 12.22
CA GLU A 160 6.31 -3.85 11.43
C GLU A 160 6.46 -2.37 11.77
N GLN A 161 7.59 -1.96 12.35
CA GLN A 161 7.77 -0.57 12.78
C GLN A 161 9.16 0.00 12.45
N LYS A 162 10.00 -0.75 11.70
CA LYS A 162 11.33 -0.30 11.31
C LYS A 162 11.37 0.99 10.49
N ALA A 163 10.29 1.33 9.82
CA ALA A 163 10.18 2.61 9.11
C ALA A 163 10.34 3.83 10.04
N LEU A 164 10.16 3.66 11.37
CA LEU A 164 10.41 4.69 12.37
C LEU A 164 11.90 5.07 12.53
N ASP A 165 12.82 4.17 12.15
CA ASP A 165 14.23 4.42 12.35
C ASP A 165 14.77 5.59 11.51
N SER A 166 14.20 5.82 10.32
CA SER A 166 14.67 6.88 9.42
C SER A 166 13.60 7.43 8.47
N PHE A 167 12.79 6.55 7.86
CA PHE A 167 11.87 6.96 6.78
C PHE A 167 10.71 7.82 7.27
N LEU A 168 10.04 7.44 8.35
CA LEU A 168 8.91 8.23 8.87
C LEU A 168 9.35 9.59 9.42
N PRO A 169 10.47 9.72 10.15
CA PRO A 169 11.03 11.04 10.50
C PRO A 169 11.35 11.91 9.27
N LEU A 170 11.88 11.32 8.20
CA LEU A 170 12.10 12.04 6.94
C LEU A 170 10.79 12.54 6.33
N CYS A 171 9.77 11.70 6.31
CA CYS A 171 8.44 12.08 5.79
C CYS A 171 7.84 13.23 6.59
N GLU A 172 7.91 13.16 7.93
CA GLU A 172 7.41 14.22 8.81
C GLU A 172 8.14 15.55 8.56
N ALA A 173 9.47 15.50 8.50
CA ALA A 173 10.31 16.69 8.27
C ALA A 173 10.04 17.36 6.90
N ARG A 174 9.64 16.57 5.89
CA ARG A 174 9.36 17.05 4.52
C ARG A 174 7.87 17.24 4.21
N GLY A 175 6.98 16.98 5.16
CA GLY A 175 5.53 17.07 4.93
C GLY A 175 4.99 16.02 3.95
N ILE A 176 5.64 14.85 3.84
CA ILE A 176 5.24 13.76 2.96
C ILE A 176 4.21 12.89 3.68
N GLY A 177 3.03 12.70 3.06
CA GLY A 177 1.96 11.87 3.61
C GLY A 177 2.22 10.37 3.43
N ILE A 178 1.78 9.56 4.38
CA ILE A 178 1.81 8.09 4.28
C ILE A 178 0.39 7.54 4.28
N ILE A 179 0.12 6.65 3.34
CA ILE A 179 -1.08 5.80 3.34
C ILE A 179 -0.63 4.37 3.63
N THR A 180 -1.15 3.78 4.69
CA THR A 180 -0.86 2.38 5.02
C THR A 180 -1.76 1.46 4.23
N GLY A 181 -1.17 0.68 3.29
CA GLY A 181 -1.84 -0.48 2.69
C GLY A 181 -1.61 -1.73 3.52
N GLY A 182 -2.55 -2.67 3.49
CA GLY A 182 -2.40 -3.96 4.16
C GLY A 182 -2.10 -3.89 5.67
N PRO A 183 -2.87 -3.12 6.47
CA PRO A 183 -2.58 -2.90 7.90
C PRO A 183 -2.60 -4.19 8.73
N TYR A 184 -3.14 -5.25 8.18
CA TYR A 184 -3.31 -6.54 8.86
C TYR A 184 -2.25 -7.60 8.53
N ASN A 185 -1.17 -7.25 7.83
CA ASN A 185 -0.06 -8.17 7.49
C ASN A 185 -0.56 -9.53 7.00
N SER A 186 -1.14 -9.57 5.79
CA SER A 186 -1.76 -10.75 5.18
C SER A 186 -2.95 -11.34 5.97
N GLY A 187 -3.57 -10.53 6.85
CA GLY A 187 -4.75 -10.88 7.61
C GLY A 187 -4.49 -11.42 9.02
N ILE A 188 -3.24 -11.69 9.40
CA ILE A 188 -2.91 -12.26 10.72
C ILE A 188 -3.31 -11.33 11.87
N LEU A 189 -3.21 -10.01 11.71
CA LEU A 189 -3.66 -9.02 12.69
C LEU A 189 -5.18 -8.80 12.69
N ALA A 190 -5.90 -9.28 11.68
CA ALA A 190 -7.36 -9.22 11.65
C ALA A 190 -8.00 -10.44 12.33
N THR A 191 -7.39 -11.62 12.20
CA THR A 191 -7.97 -12.91 12.64
C THR A 191 -7.30 -13.52 13.86
N GLY A 192 -6.19 -12.94 14.31
CA GLY A 192 -5.27 -13.57 15.24
C GLY A 192 -4.44 -14.68 14.59
N ALA A 193 -3.43 -15.16 15.31
CA ALA A 193 -2.59 -16.27 14.85
C ALA A 193 -3.37 -17.59 14.94
N LYS A 194 -3.49 -18.28 13.82
CA LYS A 194 -4.16 -19.58 13.67
C LYS A 194 -3.29 -20.52 12.85
N SER A 195 -3.60 -21.81 12.88
CA SER A 195 -3.03 -22.74 11.92
C SER A 195 -3.32 -22.28 10.48
N GLY A 196 -2.28 -22.15 9.66
CA GLY A 196 -2.40 -21.67 8.29
C GLY A 196 -2.49 -20.15 8.13
N SER A 197 -2.21 -19.35 9.16
CA SER A 197 -2.07 -17.90 9.02
C SER A 197 -0.92 -17.54 8.08
N PHE A 198 -1.09 -16.44 7.35
CA PHE A 198 -0.11 -15.90 6.40
C PHE A 198 0.52 -14.62 6.94
N TYR A 199 1.78 -14.43 6.56
CA TYR A 199 2.54 -13.20 6.76
C TYR A 199 3.40 -12.95 5.52
N ASN A 200 3.43 -11.73 4.99
CA ASN A 200 4.11 -11.41 3.73
C ASN A 200 3.73 -12.33 2.56
N TYR A 201 2.46 -12.74 2.50
CA TYR A 201 1.87 -13.65 1.49
C TYR A 201 2.34 -15.12 1.56
N ASP A 202 3.19 -15.47 2.53
CA ASP A 202 3.67 -16.82 2.81
C ASP A 202 3.12 -17.35 4.14
N PRO A 203 3.19 -18.64 4.44
CA PRO A 203 2.87 -19.17 5.76
C PRO A 203 3.64 -18.42 6.86
N ALA A 204 2.93 -17.99 7.90
CA ALA A 204 3.53 -17.20 8.96
C ALA A 204 4.57 -18.03 9.75
N PRO A 205 5.81 -17.55 9.94
CA PRO A 205 6.80 -18.24 10.77
C PRO A 205 6.44 -18.15 12.25
N GLN A 206 7.02 -19.05 13.07
CA GLN A 206 6.63 -19.23 14.47
C GLN A 206 6.85 -17.98 15.33
N ASP A 207 7.93 -17.25 15.11
CA ASP A 207 8.24 -16.00 15.82
C ASP A 207 7.17 -14.90 15.58
N ILE A 208 6.63 -14.82 14.37
CA ILE A 208 5.51 -13.92 14.04
C ILE A 208 4.23 -14.39 14.74
N ILE A 209 3.96 -15.70 14.73
CA ILE A 209 2.81 -16.27 15.43
C ILE A 209 2.88 -15.94 16.93
N ASP A 210 4.03 -16.13 17.55
CA ASP A 210 4.24 -15.87 18.98
C ASP A 210 4.09 -14.38 19.29
N ARG A 211 4.63 -13.49 18.44
CA ARG A 211 4.49 -12.05 18.58
C ARG A 211 3.04 -11.59 18.44
N VAL A 212 2.29 -12.12 17.48
CA VAL A 212 0.84 -11.82 17.31
C VAL A 212 0.06 -12.25 18.53
N ASN A 213 0.30 -13.46 19.07
CA ASN A 213 -0.35 -13.95 20.29
C ASN A 213 -0.05 -13.04 21.49
N ALA A 214 1.19 -12.59 21.65
CA ALA A 214 1.58 -11.68 22.70
C ALA A 214 0.84 -10.32 22.57
N ILE A 215 0.78 -9.73 21.40
CA ILE A 215 0.03 -8.49 21.12
C ILE A 215 -1.46 -8.69 21.41
N GLU A 216 -2.06 -9.79 20.93
CA GLU A 216 -3.48 -10.10 21.15
C GLU A 216 -3.81 -10.25 22.63
N ASN A 217 -2.92 -10.85 23.43
CA ASN A 217 -3.11 -10.98 24.88
C ASN A 217 -3.12 -9.62 25.57
N VAL A 218 -2.24 -8.69 25.19
CA VAL A 218 -2.29 -7.31 25.70
C VAL A 218 -3.59 -6.63 25.27
N CYS A 219 -4.01 -6.76 24.02
CA CYS A 219 -5.29 -6.21 23.57
C CYS A 219 -6.47 -6.75 24.40
N LYS A 220 -6.52 -8.06 24.63
CA LYS A 220 -7.58 -8.71 25.45
C LYS A 220 -7.62 -8.21 26.89
N SER A 221 -6.47 -7.95 27.52
CA SER A 221 -6.43 -7.42 28.90
C SER A 221 -7.04 -6.02 29.02
N HIS A 222 -7.09 -5.28 27.91
CA HIS A 222 -7.75 -3.97 27.80
C HIS A 222 -9.18 -4.04 27.20
N GLY A 223 -9.72 -5.23 26.92
CA GLY A 223 -11.02 -5.40 26.28
C GLY A 223 -11.07 -4.94 24.81
N VAL A 224 -9.91 -4.81 24.16
CA VAL A 224 -9.76 -4.35 22.77
C VAL A 224 -9.59 -5.55 21.84
N ARG A 225 -10.23 -5.52 20.67
CA ARG A 225 -9.98 -6.54 19.64
C ARG A 225 -8.68 -6.22 18.92
N LEU A 226 -7.89 -7.27 18.58
CA LEU A 226 -6.64 -7.12 17.83
C LEU A 226 -6.82 -6.32 16.55
N ILE A 227 -7.87 -6.58 15.78
CA ILE A 227 -8.17 -5.87 14.51
C ILE A 227 -8.37 -4.37 14.72
N ASP A 228 -8.96 -3.94 15.84
CA ASP A 228 -9.22 -2.54 16.15
C ASP A 228 -7.90 -1.80 16.40
N ALA A 229 -7.06 -2.37 17.25
CA ALA A 229 -5.73 -1.84 17.52
C ALA A 229 -4.86 -1.82 16.26
N ALA A 230 -4.88 -2.88 15.45
CA ALA A 230 -4.13 -2.99 14.20
C ALA A 230 -4.56 -1.96 13.16
N PHE A 231 -5.86 -1.65 13.07
CA PHE A 231 -6.37 -0.63 12.16
C PHE A 231 -5.91 0.77 12.55
N GLN A 232 -6.02 1.09 13.85
CA GLN A 232 -5.81 2.46 14.33
C GLN A 232 -4.34 2.81 14.57
N PHE A 233 -3.50 1.82 14.85
CA PHE A 233 -2.08 2.06 15.15
C PHE A 233 -1.37 2.95 14.11
N PRO A 234 -1.45 2.69 12.79
CA PRO A 234 -0.76 3.54 11.82
C PRO A 234 -1.20 5.00 11.86
N LEU A 235 -2.49 5.26 12.14
CA LEU A 235 -3.06 6.61 12.17
C LEU A 235 -2.61 7.45 13.36
N LEU A 236 -1.92 6.86 14.35
CA LEU A 236 -1.34 7.60 15.47
C LEU A 236 -0.07 8.35 15.07
N HIS A 237 0.59 7.98 13.98
CA HIS A 237 1.77 8.68 13.50
C HIS A 237 1.39 9.91 12.67
N PRO A 238 1.98 11.11 12.93
CA PRO A 238 1.58 12.37 12.27
C PRO A 238 1.67 12.35 10.74
N ALA A 239 2.64 11.61 10.16
CA ALA A 239 2.77 11.49 8.72
C ALA A 239 1.68 10.62 8.07
N HIS A 240 0.93 9.81 8.84
CA HIS A 240 -0.08 8.92 8.27
C HIS A 240 -1.40 9.65 8.07
N VAL A 241 -1.84 9.70 6.81
CA VAL A 241 -3.05 10.42 6.39
C VAL A 241 -4.23 9.49 6.12
N SER A 242 -4.00 8.19 5.91
CA SER A 242 -5.06 7.21 5.65
C SER A 242 -4.59 5.77 5.81
N VAL A 243 -5.55 4.85 5.94
CA VAL A 243 -5.34 3.40 5.94
C VAL A 243 -6.25 2.76 4.90
N ILE A 244 -5.71 1.85 4.10
CA ILE A 244 -6.45 1.07 3.09
C ILE A 244 -6.47 -0.40 3.51
N PRO A 245 -7.46 -0.85 4.29
CA PRO A 245 -7.60 -2.25 4.65
C PRO A 245 -8.17 -3.05 3.47
N GLY A 246 -7.74 -4.29 3.34
CA GLY A 246 -8.38 -5.24 2.42
C GLY A 246 -9.74 -5.72 2.95
N GLY A 247 -10.60 -6.17 2.03
CA GLY A 247 -11.87 -6.81 2.38
C GLY A 247 -12.42 -7.53 1.16
N GLN A 248 -12.84 -8.80 1.35
CA GLN A 248 -13.39 -9.65 0.29
C GLN A 248 -14.92 -9.61 0.23
N GLY A 249 -15.56 -9.02 1.23
CA GLY A 249 -17.01 -8.96 1.31
C GLY A 249 -17.53 -7.90 2.26
N VAL A 250 -18.85 -7.72 2.26
CA VAL A 250 -19.53 -6.69 3.07
C VAL A 250 -19.22 -6.82 4.56
N ALA A 251 -19.20 -8.05 5.09
CA ALA A 251 -18.95 -8.28 6.51
C ALA A 251 -17.55 -7.79 6.95
N GLU A 252 -16.52 -8.03 6.12
CA GLU A 252 -15.16 -7.57 6.39
C GLU A 252 -15.06 -6.05 6.26
N MET A 253 -15.68 -5.45 5.23
CA MET A 253 -15.70 -3.99 5.08
C MET A 253 -16.42 -3.31 6.26
N MET A 254 -17.55 -3.86 6.73
CA MET A 254 -18.22 -3.37 7.92
C MET A 254 -17.38 -3.60 9.19
N GLY A 255 -16.58 -4.67 9.23
CA GLY A 255 -15.58 -4.93 10.27
C GLY A 255 -14.52 -3.83 10.33
N ASN A 256 -13.99 -3.46 9.17
CA ASN A 256 -13.00 -2.38 9.03
C ASN A 256 -13.56 -1.02 9.48
N LEU A 257 -14.81 -0.71 9.12
CA LEU A 257 -15.47 0.51 9.57
C LEU A 257 -15.66 0.55 11.09
N ARG A 258 -16.02 -0.58 11.71
CA ARG A 258 -16.09 -0.67 13.18
C ARG A 258 -14.72 -0.52 13.83
N ALA A 259 -13.67 -1.11 13.25
CA ALA A 259 -12.31 -0.98 13.74
C ALA A 259 -11.83 0.48 13.71
N ALA A 260 -12.17 1.22 12.64
CA ALA A 260 -11.85 2.64 12.51
C ALA A 260 -12.51 3.52 13.60
N GLN A 261 -13.62 3.08 14.16
CA GLN A 261 -14.43 3.82 15.15
C GLN A 261 -14.27 3.29 16.58
N ALA A 262 -13.45 2.25 16.78
CA ALA A 262 -13.28 1.66 18.10
C ALA A 262 -12.54 2.62 19.05
N ASP A 263 -12.96 2.63 20.31
CA ASP A 263 -12.25 3.38 21.34
C ASP A 263 -11.09 2.54 21.89
N ILE A 264 -9.87 3.05 21.73
CA ILE A 264 -8.64 2.38 22.15
C ILE A 264 -8.04 3.12 23.34
N PRO A 265 -8.02 2.53 24.54
CA PRO A 265 -7.46 3.19 25.71
C PRO A 265 -5.94 3.40 25.55
N LYS A 266 -5.45 4.58 25.92
CA LYS A 266 -4.02 4.92 25.85
C LYS A 266 -3.13 3.95 26.61
N ALA A 267 -3.64 3.36 27.70
CA ALA A 267 -2.94 2.37 28.50
C ALA A 267 -2.53 1.12 27.69
N LEU A 268 -3.32 0.72 26.67
CA LEU A 268 -2.98 -0.39 25.80
C LEU A 268 -1.63 -0.16 25.10
N TRP A 269 -1.42 1.03 24.56
CA TRP A 269 -0.18 1.37 23.85
C TRP A 269 1.02 1.40 24.79
N ALA A 270 0.83 1.92 26.01
CA ALA A 270 1.86 1.92 27.05
C ALA A 270 2.28 0.49 27.42
N ASP A 271 1.33 -0.41 27.59
CA ASP A 271 1.61 -1.81 27.94
C ASP A 271 2.27 -2.58 26.78
N LEU A 272 1.88 -2.31 25.53
CA LEU A 272 2.58 -2.86 24.36
C LEU A 272 4.05 -2.42 24.29
N LYS A 273 4.34 -1.15 24.60
CA LYS A 273 5.73 -0.65 24.70
C LYS A 273 6.49 -1.30 25.84
N ALA A 274 5.88 -1.36 27.03
CA ALA A 274 6.49 -1.99 28.21
C ALA A 274 6.81 -3.47 27.99
N ALA A 275 5.98 -4.17 27.22
CA ALA A 275 6.19 -5.57 26.84
C ALA A 275 7.21 -5.77 25.71
N GLY A 276 7.81 -4.70 25.15
CA GLY A 276 8.72 -4.77 24.01
C GLY A 276 8.04 -5.22 22.70
N LEU A 277 6.70 -5.12 22.62
CA LEU A 277 5.92 -5.48 21.46
C LEU A 277 5.70 -4.31 20.49
N MET A 278 6.06 -3.11 20.92
CA MET A 278 5.97 -1.87 20.15
C MET A 278 7.27 -1.07 20.26
N HIS A 279 7.63 -0.40 19.17
CA HIS A 279 8.81 0.48 19.14
C HIS A 279 8.66 1.63 20.16
N VAL A 280 9.74 1.94 20.87
CA VAL A 280 9.71 2.96 21.94
C VAL A 280 9.34 4.35 21.41
N GLU A 281 9.77 4.67 20.19
CA GLU A 281 9.52 5.96 19.53
C GLU A 281 8.18 6.02 18.78
N ALA A 282 7.38 4.92 18.75
CA ALA A 282 6.08 4.95 18.11
C ALA A 282 5.20 6.02 18.79
N PRO A 283 4.68 7.02 18.07
CA PRO A 283 3.79 8.02 18.65
C PRO A 283 2.44 7.38 18.97
N VAL A 284 1.98 7.47 20.22
CA VAL A 284 0.74 6.85 20.72
C VAL A 284 0.15 7.67 21.86
#